data_9c31f0abe97b5b5932b2a922a37786c6
#
_entry.id   9c31f0abe97b5b5932b2a922a37786c6
#
_cell.length_a   1.000
_cell.length_b   1.000
_cell.length_c   1.000
_cell.angle_alpha   90.00
_cell.angle_beta   90.00
_cell.angle_gamma   90.00
#
_symmetry.space_group_name_H-M   'P 1'
#
loop_
_entity.id
_entity.type
_entity.pdbx_description
1 polymer ?
#
loop_
_entity_poly.entity_id
_entity_poly.type
_entity_poly.pdbx_seq_one_letter_code
_entity_poly.pdbx_strand_id
1 'polypeptide(L)'
;NRTEKEQLFYGGKGINVSVILTRPGVKNKALGFLAGFSGHQLKDMLNADNIKNDFVYLKKGYTRINVKIKSDREIDINACGPDISEDDITALFEKLGRLKAGDCLVLAGSIPKSLPDNIYEKILEKLNGKGIDFVVDATGDLLKNVLKYKPFMIKPNHHELGEIFSTEIRTLDDIKKYGKMLQNMGARNVLVSRGKDGAALLDENGEIHTMGNVPGKIVSSVGCGDSMVAGFLAGYYQTKDYAFALKLGSACGNATAFSPNLATKAE
;
A
#
# COMPACT_ATOMS: atom_id res chain seq x y z
N ASN A 1 -29.84 0.69 -19.02
CA ASN A 1 -28.92 -0.44 -18.96
C ASN A 1 -29.04 -1.08 -17.57
N ARG A 2 -29.08 -2.41 -17.51
CA ARG A 2 -29.05 -3.19 -16.26
C ARG A 2 -27.79 -4.02 -16.24
N THR A 3 -27.20 -4.16 -15.05
CA THR A 3 -26.03 -5.02 -14.85
C THR A 3 -26.47 -6.48 -14.79
N GLU A 4 -25.64 -7.39 -15.30
CA GLU A 4 -25.87 -8.84 -15.19
C GLU A 4 -25.40 -9.38 -13.83
N LYS A 5 -24.39 -8.72 -13.23
CA LYS A 5 -23.78 -9.13 -11.98
C LYS A 5 -23.32 -7.92 -11.19
N GLU A 6 -23.55 -7.96 -9.88
CA GLU A 6 -23.08 -6.97 -8.94
C GLU A 6 -22.28 -7.68 -7.83
N GLN A 7 -21.14 -7.09 -7.44
CA GLN A 7 -20.32 -7.60 -6.36
C GLN A 7 -19.81 -6.43 -5.51
N LEU A 8 -19.83 -6.60 -4.22
CA LEU A 8 -19.31 -5.63 -3.26
C LEU A 8 -18.01 -6.17 -2.66
N PHE A 9 -16.96 -5.34 -2.72
CA PHE A 9 -15.67 -5.65 -2.12
C PHE A 9 -15.24 -4.51 -1.20
N TYR A 10 -14.61 -4.84 -0.10
CA TYR A 10 -13.84 -3.83 0.61
C TYR A 10 -12.58 -3.47 -0.18
N GLY A 11 -12.08 -2.25 0.01
CA GLY A 11 -10.90 -1.78 -0.71
C GLY A 11 -10.20 -0.64 0.02
N GLY A 12 -9.14 -0.19 -0.61
CA GLY A 12 -8.22 0.81 -0.08
C GLY A 12 -6.86 0.19 0.17
N LYS A 13 -5.78 0.85 -0.30
CA LYS A 13 -4.43 0.28 -0.30
C LYS A 13 -4.00 -0.26 1.08
N GLY A 14 -4.16 0.53 2.15
CA GLY A 14 -3.82 0.09 3.51
C GLY A 14 -4.66 -1.09 3.99
N ILE A 15 -5.95 -1.16 3.62
CA ILE A 15 -6.83 -2.30 3.91
C ILE A 15 -6.35 -3.53 3.14
N ASN A 16 -6.03 -3.39 1.85
CA ASN A 16 -5.51 -4.48 1.03
C ASN A 16 -4.24 -5.09 1.63
N VAL A 17 -3.31 -4.25 2.08
CA VAL A 17 -2.10 -4.70 2.80
C VAL A 17 -2.48 -5.49 4.07
N SER A 18 -3.43 -4.98 4.89
CA SER A 18 -3.87 -5.66 6.11
C SER A 18 -4.52 -7.02 5.82
N VAL A 19 -5.33 -7.10 4.76
CA VAL A 19 -5.98 -8.36 4.34
C VAL A 19 -4.93 -9.41 3.98
N ILE A 20 -3.99 -9.06 3.13
CA ILE A 20 -2.93 -10.00 2.69
C ILE A 20 -2.01 -10.39 3.86
N LEU A 21 -1.67 -9.49 4.77
CA LEU A 21 -0.90 -9.82 5.98
C LEU A 21 -1.66 -10.76 6.93
N THR A 22 -2.97 -10.62 7.05
CA THR A 22 -3.77 -11.45 7.95
C THR A 22 -3.86 -12.90 7.48
N ARG A 23 -3.87 -13.15 6.16
CA ARG A 23 -4.00 -14.50 5.58
C ARG A 23 -2.89 -15.48 6.00
N PRO A 24 -1.60 -15.14 6.00
CA PRO A 24 -0.53 -15.95 6.56
C PRO A 24 -0.41 -15.86 8.09
N GLY A 25 -1.26 -15.09 8.77
CA GLY A 25 -1.28 -14.98 10.23
C GLY A 25 -0.39 -13.88 10.81
N VAL A 26 0.08 -12.94 9.99
CA VAL A 26 0.86 -11.78 10.47
C VAL A 26 -0.05 -10.84 11.25
N LYS A 27 0.30 -10.55 12.50
CA LYS A 27 -0.44 -9.62 13.35
C LYS A 27 -0.35 -8.21 12.77
N ASN A 28 -1.49 -7.64 12.45
CA ASN A 28 -1.58 -6.28 11.92
C ASN A 28 -2.91 -5.64 12.31
N LYS A 29 -3.06 -4.34 12.03
CA LYS A 29 -4.29 -3.59 12.31
C LYS A 29 -4.46 -2.50 11.27
N ALA A 30 -5.62 -2.46 10.60
CA ALA A 30 -5.98 -1.39 9.69
C ALA A 30 -6.44 -0.14 10.46
N LEU A 31 -5.93 1.02 10.06
CA LEU A 31 -6.31 2.34 10.56
C LEU A 31 -6.78 3.22 9.40
N GLY A 32 -7.56 4.25 9.72
CA GLY A 32 -8.08 5.23 8.77
C GLY A 32 -9.39 5.82 9.25
N PHE A 33 -10.18 6.36 8.32
CA PHE A 33 -11.43 7.03 8.61
C PHE A 33 -12.61 6.30 7.97
N LEU A 34 -13.69 6.13 8.71
CA LEU A 34 -14.96 5.57 8.22
C LEU A 34 -16.10 6.54 8.50
N ALA A 35 -17.14 6.52 7.65
CA ALA A 35 -18.32 7.34 7.81
C ALA A 35 -19.57 6.64 7.29
N GLY A 36 -20.70 6.90 7.93
CA GLY A 36 -22.04 6.50 7.50
C GLY A 36 -22.20 5.00 7.27
N PHE A 37 -23.26 4.64 6.54
CA PHE A 37 -23.64 3.25 6.31
C PHE A 37 -22.55 2.44 5.58
N SER A 38 -21.89 3.03 4.59
CA SER A 38 -20.83 2.37 3.85
C SER A 38 -19.58 2.10 4.70
N GLY A 39 -19.31 2.96 5.70
CA GLY A 39 -18.27 2.73 6.68
C GLY A 39 -18.60 1.59 7.64
N HIS A 40 -19.84 1.49 8.09
CA HIS A 40 -20.31 0.36 8.91
C HIS A 40 -20.22 -0.95 8.14
N GLN A 41 -20.74 -0.97 6.90
CA GLN A 41 -20.68 -2.15 6.04
C GLN A 41 -19.23 -2.62 5.80
N LEU A 42 -18.32 -1.68 5.52
CA LEU A 42 -16.90 -2.00 5.33
C LEU A 42 -16.29 -2.63 6.60
N LYS A 43 -16.55 -2.08 7.76
CA LYS A 43 -16.08 -2.64 9.04
C LYS A 43 -16.63 -4.03 9.29
N ASP A 44 -17.92 -4.25 9.03
CA ASP A 44 -18.57 -5.54 9.23
C ASP A 44 -17.97 -6.61 8.32
N MET A 45 -17.71 -6.28 7.06
CA MET A 45 -17.00 -7.17 6.11
C MET A 45 -15.58 -7.51 6.60
N LEU A 46 -14.82 -6.51 7.08
CA LEU A 46 -13.47 -6.73 7.60
C LEU A 46 -13.49 -7.61 8.86
N ASN A 47 -14.46 -7.39 9.76
CA ASN A 47 -14.62 -8.20 10.97
C ASN A 47 -14.99 -9.65 10.63
N ALA A 48 -15.87 -9.87 9.63
CA ALA A 48 -16.23 -11.21 9.15
C ALA A 48 -15.00 -11.98 8.64
N ASP A 49 -14.06 -11.28 8.02
CA ASP A 49 -12.79 -11.86 7.54
C ASP A 49 -11.66 -11.83 8.61
N ASN A 50 -12.01 -11.53 9.87
CA ASN A 50 -11.07 -11.44 11.00
C ASN A 50 -9.94 -10.39 10.82
N ILE A 51 -10.14 -9.38 9.98
CA ILE A 51 -9.19 -8.28 9.79
C ILE A 51 -9.30 -7.32 10.96
N LYS A 52 -8.26 -7.24 11.80
CA LYS A 52 -8.23 -6.32 12.93
C LYS A 52 -8.19 -4.89 12.44
N ASN A 53 -9.01 -4.04 13.05
CA ASN A 53 -9.12 -2.64 12.67
C ASN A 53 -9.37 -1.74 13.88
N ASP A 54 -9.00 -0.45 13.74
CA ASP A 54 -9.23 0.57 14.77
C ASP A 54 -9.44 1.94 14.09
N PHE A 55 -10.50 2.04 13.29
CA PHE A 55 -10.85 3.23 12.53
C PHE A 55 -11.32 4.38 13.41
N VAL A 56 -11.15 5.61 12.93
CA VAL A 56 -11.84 6.81 13.43
C VAL A 56 -13.16 6.93 12.69
N TYR A 57 -14.27 7.04 13.45
CA TYR A 57 -15.59 7.22 12.87
C TYR A 57 -15.94 8.70 12.78
N LEU A 58 -16.19 9.15 11.55
CA LEU A 58 -16.58 10.53 11.26
C LEU A 58 -18.07 10.71 11.53
N LYS A 59 -18.45 11.90 12.02
CA LYS A 59 -19.83 12.23 12.38
C LYS A 59 -20.74 12.45 11.16
N LYS A 60 -20.17 12.78 9.99
CA LYS A 60 -20.90 13.13 8.76
C LYS A 60 -20.31 12.45 7.54
N GLY A 61 -21.13 12.34 6.50
CA GLY A 61 -20.71 11.79 5.19
C GLY A 61 -20.77 10.28 5.14
N TYR A 62 -20.09 9.74 4.13
CA TYR A 62 -20.06 8.30 3.83
C TYR A 62 -18.63 7.92 3.43
N THR A 63 -18.16 6.76 3.89
CA THR A 63 -16.95 6.15 3.34
C THR A 63 -17.12 5.98 1.83
N ARG A 64 -16.12 6.41 1.05
CA ARG A 64 -16.24 6.46 -0.40
C ARG A 64 -16.57 5.08 -0.99
N ILE A 65 -17.47 5.09 -1.96
CA ILE A 65 -17.80 3.92 -2.77
C ILE A 65 -17.22 4.19 -4.16
N ASN A 66 -16.31 3.33 -4.59
CA ASN A 66 -15.80 3.37 -5.96
C ASN A 66 -16.57 2.36 -6.79
N VAL A 67 -17.04 2.76 -7.97
CA VAL A 67 -17.78 1.90 -8.88
C VAL A 67 -16.88 1.52 -10.05
N LYS A 68 -16.74 0.22 -10.29
CA LYS A 68 -16.02 -0.32 -11.45
C LYS A 68 -17.00 -1.01 -12.38
N ILE A 69 -17.15 -0.46 -13.55
CA ILE A 69 -18.02 -1.01 -14.60
C ILE A 69 -17.14 -1.79 -15.57
N LYS A 70 -17.33 -3.10 -15.61
CA LYS A 70 -16.67 -4.00 -16.58
C LYS A 70 -17.61 -4.25 -17.75
N SER A 71 -17.28 -3.69 -18.89
CA SER A 71 -17.94 -3.91 -20.18
C SER A 71 -16.85 -4.07 -21.25
N ASP A 72 -17.13 -3.74 -22.50
CA ASP A 72 -16.12 -3.65 -23.57
C ASP A 72 -15.01 -2.63 -23.24
N ARG A 73 -15.31 -1.69 -22.35
CA ARG A 73 -14.35 -0.75 -21.76
C ARG A 73 -14.49 -0.76 -20.24
N GLU A 74 -13.37 -0.78 -19.52
CA GLU A 74 -13.39 -0.63 -18.08
C GLU A 74 -13.55 0.85 -17.72
N ILE A 75 -14.53 1.16 -16.84
CA ILE A 75 -14.79 2.52 -16.35
C ILE A 75 -14.72 2.50 -14.84
N ASP A 76 -13.81 3.32 -14.29
CA ASP A 76 -13.64 3.51 -12.86
C ASP A 76 -14.21 4.88 -12.44
N ILE A 77 -15.23 4.86 -11.57
CA ILE A 77 -15.79 6.06 -10.94
C ILE A 77 -15.33 6.10 -9.49
N ASN A 78 -14.43 7.03 -9.17
CA ASN A 78 -13.86 7.16 -7.85
C ASN A 78 -14.49 8.33 -7.10
N ALA A 79 -15.17 8.06 -5.99
CA ALA A 79 -15.77 9.07 -5.13
C ALA A 79 -14.70 9.80 -4.30
N CYS A 80 -14.98 11.04 -3.87
CA CYS A 80 -14.07 11.85 -3.07
C CYS A 80 -13.93 11.36 -1.62
N GLY A 81 -14.98 10.74 -1.06
CA GLY A 81 -15.04 10.40 0.35
C GLY A 81 -15.55 11.55 1.23
N PRO A 82 -15.65 11.35 2.55
CA PRO A 82 -16.15 12.32 3.50
C PRO A 82 -15.09 13.36 3.85
N ASP A 83 -15.55 14.52 4.34
CA ASP A 83 -14.68 15.52 4.94
C ASP A 83 -14.17 15.05 6.29
N ILE A 84 -12.88 15.26 6.55
CA ILE A 84 -12.18 14.88 7.77
C ILE A 84 -11.80 16.15 8.52
N SER A 85 -12.27 16.27 9.77
CA SER A 85 -12.01 17.45 10.62
C SER A 85 -10.66 17.35 11.34
N GLU A 86 -10.20 18.46 11.91
CA GLU A 86 -9.00 18.49 12.75
C GLU A 86 -9.12 17.58 14.00
N ASP A 87 -10.33 17.48 14.58
CA ASP A 87 -10.59 16.56 15.70
C ASP A 87 -10.42 15.10 15.27
N ASP A 88 -10.87 14.75 14.06
CA ASP A 88 -10.72 13.41 13.51
C ASP A 88 -9.26 13.07 13.24
N ILE A 89 -8.51 14.05 12.73
CA ILE A 89 -7.06 13.93 12.54
C ILE A 89 -6.37 13.72 13.89
N THR A 90 -6.74 14.48 14.91
CA THR A 90 -6.23 14.34 16.27
C THR A 90 -6.49 12.94 16.82
N ALA A 91 -7.70 12.41 16.65
CA ALA A 91 -8.05 11.05 17.05
C ALA A 91 -7.22 9.98 16.32
N LEU A 92 -6.89 10.18 15.04
CA LEU A 92 -5.98 9.31 14.32
C LEU A 92 -4.56 9.36 14.90
N PHE A 93 -4.06 10.57 15.20
CA PHE A 93 -2.74 10.75 15.80
C PHE A 93 -2.62 10.14 17.21
N GLU A 94 -3.68 10.13 18.01
CA GLU A 94 -3.72 9.43 19.30
C GLU A 94 -3.57 7.92 19.13
N LYS A 95 -4.24 7.33 18.11
CA LYS A 95 -4.08 5.90 17.80
C LYS A 95 -2.66 5.58 17.32
N LEU A 96 -2.10 6.39 16.43
CA LEU A 96 -0.73 6.26 15.95
C LEU A 96 0.31 6.45 17.06
N GLY A 97 0.00 7.29 18.06
CA GLY A 97 0.85 7.51 19.23
C GLY A 97 1.11 6.27 20.08
N ARG A 98 0.28 5.22 19.95
CA ARG A 98 0.41 3.92 20.64
C ARG A 98 1.45 2.99 20.01
N LEU A 99 1.96 3.33 18.83
CA LEU A 99 3.01 2.58 18.15
C LEU A 99 4.32 2.63 18.97
N LYS A 100 5.06 1.53 18.95
CA LYS A 100 6.28 1.28 19.73
C LYS A 100 7.46 0.93 18.82
N ALA A 101 8.65 0.96 19.38
CA ALA A 101 9.84 0.46 18.70
C ALA A 101 9.64 -1.00 18.24
N GLY A 102 10.02 -1.26 16.99
CA GLY A 102 9.83 -2.55 16.32
C GLY A 102 8.49 -2.72 15.60
N ASP A 103 7.53 -1.80 15.79
CA ASP A 103 6.32 -1.77 14.97
C ASP A 103 6.66 -1.28 13.55
N CYS A 104 5.81 -1.68 12.59
CA CYS A 104 5.87 -1.21 11.21
C CYS A 104 4.59 -0.45 10.86
N LEU A 105 4.73 0.80 10.38
CA LEU A 105 3.63 1.61 9.89
C LEU A 105 3.66 1.68 8.37
N VAL A 106 2.61 1.17 7.73
CA VAL A 106 2.41 1.27 6.28
C VAL A 106 1.51 2.46 5.98
N LEU A 107 2.04 3.44 5.25
CA LEU A 107 1.29 4.57 4.69
C LEU A 107 1.09 4.32 3.20
N ALA A 108 -0.15 4.07 2.80
CA ALA A 108 -0.47 3.68 1.44
C ALA A 108 -1.76 4.34 0.94
N GLY A 109 -1.75 4.75 -0.32
CA GLY A 109 -2.89 5.35 -1.00
C GLY A 109 -2.81 6.85 -1.17
N SER A 110 -3.84 7.39 -1.82
CA SER A 110 -4.01 8.82 -2.03
C SER A 110 -4.54 9.52 -0.78
N ILE A 111 -4.15 10.76 -0.60
CA ILE A 111 -4.66 11.61 0.47
C ILE A 111 -6.04 12.15 0.07
N PRO A 112 -7.08 12.02 0.94
CA PRO A 112 -8.35 12.70 0.75
C PRO A 112 -8.18 14.22 0.60
N LYS A 113 -8.97 14.86 -0.26
CA LYS A 113 -8.88 16.31 -0.50
C LYS A 113 -9.12 17.18 0.75
N SER A 114 -9.80 16.64 1.75
CA SER A 114 -10.04 17.30 3.05
C SER A 114 -8.85 17.24 4.00
N LEU A 115 -7.82 16.46 3.69
CA LEU A 115 -6.59 16.38 4.47
C LEU A 115 -5.50 17.25 3.85
N PRO A 116 -4.56 17.77 4.67
CA PRO A 116 -3.38 18.45 4.15
C PRO A 116 -2.55 17.51 3.27
N ASP A 117 -2.04 18.01 2.14
CA ASP A 117 -1.20 17.23 1.22
C ASP A 117 0.06 16.66 1.89
N ASN A 118 0.50 17.24 2.99
CA ASN A 118 1.64 16.81 3.78
C ASN A 118 1.29 15.91 4.99
N ILE A 119 0.10 15.29 5.02
CA ILE A 119 -0.33 14.49 6.17
C ILE A 119 0.61 13.32 6.47
N TYR A 120 1.18 12.65 5.45
CA TYR A 120 2.17 11.59 5.65
C TYR A 120 3.43 12.13 6.31
N GLU A 121 3.91 13.28 5.86
CA GLU A 121 5.05 13.96 6.48
C GLU A 121 4.79 14.27 7.96
N LYS A 122 3.63 14.85 8.29
CA LYS A 122 3.23 15.13 9.69
C LYS A 122 3.16 13.85 10.54
N ILE A 123 2.69 12.75 9.98
CA ILE A 123 2.66 11.45 10.68
C ILE A 123 4.08 10.97 10.97
N LEU A 124 4.96 10.97 9.96
CA LEU A 124 6.33 10.52 10.14
C LEU A 124 7.11 11.43 11.10
N GLU A 125 6.91 12.74 11.01
CA GLU A 125 7.52 13.71 11.93
C GLU A 125 7.17 13.40 13.40
N LYS A 126 5.87 13.20 13.68
CA LYS A 126 5.40 12.89 15.05
C LYS A 126 5.92 11.55 15.58
N LEU A 127 6.18 10.60 14.72
CA LEU A 127 6.63 9.26 15.09
C LEU A 127 8.15 9.08 14.94
N ASN A 128 8.84 10.09 14.42
CA ASN A 128 10.29 10.04 14.23
C ASN A 128 11.03 9.76 15.56
N GLY A 129 12.07 8.94 15.48
CA GLY A 129 12.88 8.58 16.66
C GLY A 129 12.26 7.54 17.59
N LYS A 130 11.03 7.04 17.31
CA LYS A 130 10.40 5.99 18.14
C LYS A 130 10.84 4.56 17.79
N GLY A 131 11.74 4.36 16.83
CA GLY A 131 12.18 3.03 16.40
C GLY A 131 11.12 2.26 15.61
N ILE A 132 10.26 2.97 14.88
CA ILE A 132 9.21 2.42 14.02
C ILE A 132 9.73 2.34 12.59
N ASP A 133 9.53 1.21 11.92
CA ASP A 133 9.79 1.09 10.49
C ASP A 133 8.63 1.73 9.70
N PHE A 134 8.94 2.65 8.81
CA PHE A 134 7.95 3.28 7.92
C PHE A 134 8.01 2.66 6.53
N VAL A 135 6.87 2.26 6.02
CA VAL A 135 6.70 1.81 4.63
C VAL A 135 5.78 2.77 3.92
N VAL A 136 6.21 3.30 2.78
CA VAL A 136 5.44 4.31 2.05
C VAL A 136 5.18 3.87 0.61
N ASP A 137 3.91 3.65 0.28
CA ASP A 137 3.42 3.41 -1.07
C ASP A 137 2.61 4.63 -1.55
N ALA A 138 3.33 5.66 -1.96
CA ALA A 138 2.82 6.93 -2.44
C ALA A 138 3.58 7.38 -3.69
N THR A 139 3.06 8.40 -4.37
CA THR A 139 3.60 8.90 -5.64
C THR A 139 4.00 10.38 -5.55
N GLY A 140 4.79 10.83 -6.51
CA GLY A 140 5.13 12.23 -6.69
C GLY A 140 5.78 12.90 -5.48
N ASP A 141 5.36 14.13 -5.19
CA ASP A 141 5.93 14.92 -4.10
C ASP A 141 5.61 14.36 -2.71
N LEU A 142 4.47 13.64 -2.58
CA LEU A 142 4.13 12.96 -1.34
C LEU A 142 5.21 11.95 -0.94
N LEU A 143 5.77 11.21 -1.92
CA LEU A 143 6.87 10.29 -1.68
C LEU A 143 8.17 11.04 -1.39
N LYS A 144 8.51 12.07 -2.17
CA LYS A 144 9.74 12.85 -1.98
C LYS A 144 9.83 13.48 -0.58
N ASN A 145 8.74 14.05 -0.11
CA ASN A 145 8.68 14.77 1.17
C ASN A 145 8.92 13.87 2.39
N VAL A 146 8.67 12.57 2.29
CA VAL A 146 8.86 11.63 3.39
C VAL A 146 10.25 11.01 3.44
N LEU A 147 11.07 11.14 2.39
CA LEU A 147 12.39 10.50 2.33
C LEU A 147 13.35 10.98 3.43
N LYS A 148 13.27 12.24 3.86
CA LYS A 148 14.06 12.78 4.97
C LYS A 148 13.85 12.05 6.31
N TYR A 149 12.73 11.32 6.48
CA TYR A 149 12.45 10.49 7.66
C TYR A 149 12.98 9.06 7.55
N LYS A 150 13.77 8.78 6.50
CA LYS A 150 14.46 7.50 6.26
C LYS A 150 13.51 6.30 6.32
N PRO A 151 12.44 6.26 5.48
CA PRO A 151 11.51 5.13 5.47
C PRO A 151 12.26 3.81 5.24
N PHE A 152 11.85 2.77 5.97
CA PHE A 152 12.38 1.42 5.81
C PHE A 152 12.22 0.93 4.38
N MET A 153 11.06 1.19 3.78
CA MET A 153 10.81 0.80 2.39
C MET A 153 9.88 1.81 1.71
N ILE A 154 10.19 2.11 0.46
CA ILE A 154 9.27 2.77 -0.47
C ILE A 154 9.00 1.84 -1.65
N LYS A 155 7.79 1.95 -2.26
CA LYS A 155 7.42 1.10 -3.38
C LYS A 155 6.88 1.88 -4.58
N PRO A 156 7.68 2.56 -5.38
CA PRO A 156 7.24 3.07 -6.68
C PRO A 156 7.11 1.92 -7.70
N ASN A 157 6.27 2.09 -8.72
CA ASN A 157 6.42 1.34 -9.95
C ASN A 157 7.46 2.02 -10.86
N HIS A 158 7.86 1.36 -11.96
CA HIS A 158 8.89 1.91 -12.85
C HIS A 158 8.47 3.22 -13.55
N HIS A 159 7.16 3.45 -13.78
CA HIS A 159 6.66 4.72 -14.30
C HIS A 159 6.75 5.83 -13.25
N GLU A 160 6.27 5.56 -12.02
CA GLU A 160 6.35 6.49 -10.89
C GLU A 160 7.81 6.86 -10.56
N LEU A 161 8.72 5.87 -10.63
CA LEU A 161 10.16 6.14 -10.48
C LEU A 161 10.66 7.07 -11.59
N GLY A 162 10.22 6.84 -12.82
CA GLY A 162 10.56 7.69 -13.97
C GLY A 162 10.02 9.12 -13.82
N GLU A 163 8.79 9.29 -13.37
CA GLU A 163 8.17 10.59 -13.11
C GLU A 163 8.94 11.40 -12.06
N ILE A 164 9.43 10.75 -10.98
CA ILE A 164 10.23 11.41 -9.94
C ILE A 164 11.48 12.09 -10.51
N PHE A 165 12.10 11.47 -11.52
CA PHE A 165 13.36 11.94 -12.11
C PHE A 165 13.18 12.49 -13.54
N SER A 166 11.95 12.65 -14.02
CA SER A 166 11.63 13.15 -15.37
C SER A 166 12.35 12.37 -16.46
N THR A 167 12.35 11.03 -16.33
CA THR A 167 13.03 10.09 -17.24
C THR A 167 12.21 8.81 -17.43
N GLU A 168 12.58 8.03 -18.41
CA GLU A 168 11.99 6.70 -18.59
C GLU A 168 12.89 5.61 -17.99
N ILE A 169 12.28 4.71 -17.20
CA ILE A 169 12.96 3.58 -16.57
C ILE A 169 12.69 2.34 -17.40
N ARG A 170 13.70 1.83 -18.09
CA ARG A 170 13.59 0.68 -19.00
C ARG A 170 14.38 -0.54 -18.54
N THR A 171 15.51 -0.33 -17.90
CA THR A 171 16.48 -1.37 -17.57
C THR A 171 16.64 -1.57 -16.06
N LEU A 172 17.28 -2.67 -15.67
CA LEU A 172 17.67 -2.88 -14.28
C LEU A 172 18.76 -1.89 -13.84
N ASP A 173 19.62 -1.45 -14.76
CA ASP A 173 20.64 -0.45 -14.47
C ASP A 173 19.99 0.93 -14.19
N ASP A 174 18.91 1.27 -14.89
CA ASP A 174 18.11 2.47 -14.56
C ASP A 174 17.54 2.35 -13.14
N ILE A 175 16.94 1.21 -12.79
CA ILE A 175 16.39 0.99 -11.46
C ILE A 175 17.49 1.10 -10.39
N LYS A 176 18.65 0.50 -10.62
CA LYS A 176 19.80 0.59 -9.72
C LYS A 176 20.25 2.04 -9.55
N LYS A 177 20.41 2.76 -10.66
CA LYS A 177 20.83 4.18 -10.67
C LYS A 177 19.85 5.05 -9.91
N TYR A 178 18.57 5.05 -10.29
CA TYR A 178 17.56 5.94 -9.71
C TYR A 178 17.09 5.48 -8.34
N GLY A 179 17.09 4.18 -8.08
CA GLY A 179 16.89 3.63 -6.74
C GLY A 179 17.98 4.10 -5.77
N LYS A 180 19.26 4.11 -6.22
CA LYS A 180 20.35 4.67 -5.41
C LYS A 180 20.19 6.17 -5.13
N MET A 181 19.65 6.93 -6.08
CA MET A 181 19.34 8.33 -5.84
C MET A 181 18.27 8.50 -4.76
N LEU A 182 17.21 7.65 -4.76
CA LEU A 182 16.20 7.64 -3.68
C LEU A 182 16.79 7.22 -2.34
N GLN A 183 17.74 6.27 -2.32
CA GLN A 183 18.46 5.93 -1.09
C GLN A 183 19.29 7.11 -0.57
N ASN A 184 19.99 7.81 -1.44
CA ASN A 184 20.75 9.02 -1.06
C ASN A 184 19.84 10.14 -0.53
N MET A 185 18.56 10.17 -0.95
CA MET A 185 17.54 11.07 -0.42
C MET A 185 16.94 10.59 0.92
N GLY A 186 17.20 9.32 1.32
CA GLY A 186 16.83 8.79 2.62
C GLY A 186 16.12 7.43 2.64
N ALA A 187 15.59 6.92 1.53
CA ALA A 187 14.97 5.59 1.52
C ALA A 187 15.97 4.51 1.90
N ARG A 188 15.63 3.60 2.82
CA ARG A 188 16.50 2.47 3.15
C ARG A 188 16.41 1.40 2.07
N ASN A 189 15.19 0.99 1.73
CA ASN A 189 14.93 -0.02 0.70
C ASN A 189 14.02 0.55 -0.39
N VAL A 190 14.30 0.27 -1.66
CA VAL A 190 13.51 0.71 -2.81
C VAL A 190 13.00 -0.51 -3.58
N LEU A 191 11.72 -0.83 -3.41
CA LEU A 191 11.04 -1.91 -4.11
C LEU A 191 10.35 -1.35 -5.36
N VAL A 192 10.79 -1.76 -6.54
CA VAL A 192 10.24 -1.28 -7.82
C VAL A 192 9.45 -2.37 -8.51
N SER A 193 8.13 -2.17 -8.67
CA SER A 193 7.31 -3.05 -9.49
C SER A 193 7.41 -2.69 -10.96
N ARG A 194 7.53 -3.71 -11.85
CA ARG A 194 7.82 -3.57 -13.28
C ARG A 194 6.72 -4.17 -14.16
N GLY A 195 5.51 -4.30 -13.62
CA GLY A 195 4.40 -4.93 -14.33
C GLY A 195 4.76 -6.35 -14.78
N LYS A 196 4.67 -6.63 -16.09
CA LYS A 196 4.98 -7.94 -16.67
C LYS A 196 6.44 -8.40 -16.47
N ASP A 197 7.37 -7.48 -16.21
CA ASP A 197 8.79 -7.78 -16.04
C ASP A 197 9.15 -8.08 -14.56
N GLY A 198 8.14 -8.22 -13.68
CA GLY A 198 8.30 -8.62 -12.29
C GLY A 198 8.64 -7.46 -11.36
N ALA A 199 9.62 -7.62 -10.49
CA ALA A 199 10.02 -6.63 -9.50
C ALA A 199 11.53 -6.63 -9.28
N ALA A 200 12.04 -5.49 -8.79
CA ALA A 200 13.41 -5.33 -8.34
C ALA A 200 13.43 -4.62 -6.98
N LEU A 201 14.31 -5.05 -6.11
CA LEU A 201 14.56 -4.43 -4.81
C LEU A 201 16.01 -3.97 -4.74
N LEU A 202 16.24 -2.70 -4.49
CA LEU A 202 17.53 -2.19 -4.03
C LEU A 202 17.46 -2.11 -2.51
N ASP A 203 18.19 -3.00 -1.81
CA ASP A 203 18.17 -3.07 -0.36
C ASP A 203 19.09 -2.04 0.30
N GLU A 204 18.99 -1.88 1.60
CA GLU A 204 19.76 -0.90 2.38
C GLU A 204 21.27 -1.20 2.41
N ASN A 205 21.69 -2.41 2.02
CA ASN A 205 23.11 -2.79 1.88
C ASN A 205 23.65 -2.40 0.50
N GLY A 206 22.79 -1.95 -0.42
CA GLY A 206 23.13 -1.59 -1.79
C GLY A 206 23.11 -2.76 -2.78
N GLU A 207 22.62 -3.92 -2.35
CA GLU A 207 22.43 -5.08 -3.23
C GLU A 207 21.12 -4.96 -4.02
N ILE A 208 21.13 -5.47 -5.24
CA ILE A 208 19.94 -5.53 -6.09
C ILE A 208 19.45 -6.98 -6.21
N HIS A 209 18.22 -7.17 -5.80
CA HIS A 209 17.49 -8.43 -5.94
C HIS A 209 16.43 -8.29 -7.02
N THR A 210 16.21 -9.33 -7.81
CA THR A 210 15.22 -9.32 -8.89
C THR A 210 14.35 -10.57 -8.84
N MET A 211 13.08 -10.41 -9.21
CA MET A 211 12.13 -11.49 -9.33
C MET A 211 11.29 -11.28 -10.60
N GLY A 212 11.28 -12.27 -11.46
CA GLY A 212 10.39 -12.32 -12.62
C GLY A 212 8.95 -12.68 -12.21
N ASN A 213 8.01 -12.44 -13.12
CA ASN A 213 6.63 -12.89 -12.93
C ASN A 213 6.48 -14.38 -13.23
N VAL A 214 5.53 -15.00 -12.55
CA VAL A 214 5.05 -16.33 -12.90
C VAL A 214 4.12 -16.20 -14.12
N PRO A 215 4.27 -17.06 -15.16
CA PRO A 215 3.35 -17.06 -16.29
C PRO A 215 1.92 -17.38 -15.82
N GLY A 216 0.94 -16.62 -16.32
CA GLY A 216 -0.46 -16.82 -15.96
C GLY A 216 -1.38 -15.82 -16.67
N LYS A 217 -2.69 -16.09 -16.61
CA LYS A 217 -3.71 -15.19 -17.14
C LYS A 217 -4.03 -14.10 -16.09
N ILE A 218 -3.71 -12.86 -16.43
CA ILE A 218 -4.07 -11.72 -15.58
C ILE A 218 -5.60 -11.56 -15.59
N VAL A 219 -6.20 -11.54 -14.41
CA VAL A 219 -7.63 -11.31 -14.16
C VAL A 219 -7.86 -9.87 -13.69
N SER A 220 -6.98 -9.36 -12.81
CA SER A 220 -7.06 -7.99 -12.29
C SER A 220 -5.68 -7.48 -11.90
N SER A 221 -5.39 -6.20 -12.14
CA SER A 221 -4.17 -5.54 -11.65
C SER A 221 -4.38 -4.84 -10.31
N VAL A 222 -5.62 -4.76 -9.83
CA VAL A 222 -5.97 -4.03 -8.61
C VAL A 222 -5.48 -4.76 -7.38
N GLY A 223 -4.75 -4.05 -6.51
CA GLY A 223 -4.23 -4.60 -5.27
C GLY A 223 -2.94 -5.42 -5.40
N CYS A 224 -2.42 -5.64 -6.62
CA CYS A 224 -1.15 -6.40 -6.80
C CYS A 224 0.02 -5.71 -6.09
N GLY A 225 0.14 -4.40 -6.18
CA GLY A 225 1.17 -3.62 -5.49
C GLY A 225 1.02 -3.69 -3.97
N ASP A 226 -0.21 -3.61 -3.46
CA ASP A 226 -0.50 -3.72 -2.04
C ASP A 226 -0.17 -5.12 -1.51
N SER A 227 -0.50 -6.15 -2.29
CA SER A 227 -0.17 -7.55 -2.01
C SER A 227 1.34 -7.80 -2.01
N MET A 228 2.06 -7.14 -2.92
CA MET A 228 3.53 -7.19 -2.96
C MET A 228 4.15 -6.56 -1.70
N VAL A 229 3.65 -5.41 -1.25
CA VAL A 229 4.09 -4.79 0.02
C VAL A 229 3.83 -5.74 1.19
N ALA A 230 2.64 -6.29 1.28
CA ALA A 230 2.26 -7.20 2.37
C ALA A 230 3.11 -8.47 2.40
N GLY A 231 3.29 -9.13 1.25
CA GLY A 231 4.12 -10.33 1.14
C GLY A 231 5.58 -10.05 1.45
N PHE A 232 6.11 -8.92 0.98
CA PHE A 232 7.47 -8.47 1.31
C PHE A 232 7.66 -8.31 2.82
N LEU A 233 6.74 -7.60 3.49
CA LEU A 233 6.80 -7.39 4.94
C LEU A 233 6.68 -8.71 5.71
N ALA A 234 5.76 -9.58 5.30
CA ALA A 234 5.61 -10.92 5.91
C ALA A 234 6.92 -11.72 5.82
N GLY A 235 7.54 -11.75 4.65
CA GLY A 235 8.82 -12.44 4.43
C GLY A 235 9.96 -11.83 5.22
N TYR A 236 10.12 -10.52 5.16
CA TYR A 236 11.22 -9.82 5.83
C TYR A 236 11.16 -9.94 7.35
N TYR A 237 9.98 -9.74 7.95
CA TYR A 237 9.85 -9.85 9.42
C TYR A 237 10.01 -11.28 9.93
N GLN A 238 9.75 -12.27 9.07
CA GLN A 238 9.96 -13.68 9.40
C GLN A 238 11.44 -14.09 9.32
N THR A 239 12.18 -13.65 8.31
CA THR A 239 13.50 -14.20 7.97
C THR A 239 14.63 -13.20 8.05
N LYS A 240 14.35 -11.90 7.94
CA LYS A 240 15.32 -10.82 7.74
C LYS A 240 16.14 -10.96 6.44
N ASP A 241 15.66 -11.75 5.50
CA ASP A 241 16.26 -12.00 4.18
C ASP A 241 15.51 -11.21 3.11
N TYR A 242 16.21 -10.31 2.43
CA TYR A 242 15.65 -9.45 1.39
C TYR A 242 15.26 -10.21 0.13
N ALA A 243 16.03 -11.23 -0.26
CA ALA A 243 15.73 -12.05 -1.43
C ALA A 243 14.45 -12.88 -1.20
N PHE A 244 14.30 -13.48 -0.02
CA PHE A 244 13.09 -14.19 0.38
C PHE A 244 11.89 -13.24 0.47
N ALA A 245 12.08 -12.06 1.07
CA ALA A 245 11.03 -11.04 1.17
C ALA A 245 10.52 -10.61 -0.22
N LEU A 246 11.42 -10.33 -1.17
CA LEU A 246 11.05 -10.00 -2.54
C LEU A 246 10.32 -11.15 -3.22
N LYS A 247 10.79 -12.40 -3.04
CA LYS A 247 10.13 -13.60 -3.60
C LYS A 247 8.70 -13.74 -3.10
N LEU A 248 8.48 -13.62 -1.79
CA LEU A 248 7.14 -13.72 -1.20
C LEU A 248 6.26 -12.54 -1.61
N GLY A 249 6.80 -11.31 -1.65
CA GLY A 249 6.10 -10.13 -2.16
C GLY A 249 5.64 -10.30 -3.60
N SER A 250 6.52 -10.77 -4.48
CA SER A 250 6.19 -11.02 -5.89
C SER A 250 5.16 -12.15 -6.03
N ALA A 251 5.25 -13.21 -5.23
CA ALA A 251 4.27 -14.29 -5.23
C ALA A 251 2.88 -13.79 -4.85
N CYS A 252 2.75 -13.00 -3.76
CA CYS A 252 1.48 -12.40 -3.34
C CYS A 252 0.91 -11.44 -4.41
N GLY A 253 1.77 -10.65 -5.05
CA GLY A 253 1.36 -9.77 -6.16
C GLY A 253 0.83 -10.55 -7.36
N ASN A 254 1.53 -11.62 -7.77
CA ASN A 254 1.11 -12.49 -8.89
C ASN A 254 -0.18 -13.26 -8.56
N ALA A 255 -0.29 -13.83 -7.37
CA ALA A 255 -1.51 -14.51 -6.94
C ALA A 255 -2.73 -13.56 -7.01
N THR A 256 -2.57 -12.33 -6.55
CA THR A 256 -3.62 -11.30 -6.68
C THR A 256 -3.91 -10.95 -8.15
N ALA A 257 -2.90 -10.90 -9.02
CA ALA A 257 -3.10 -10.64 -10.44
C ALA A 257 -3.93 -11.73 -11.14
N PHE A 258 -3.85 -12.96 -10.68
CA PHE A 258 -4.57 -14.11 -11.23
C PHE A 258 -5.94 -14.35 -10.58
N SER A 259 -6.28 -13.58 -9.56
CA SER A 259 -7.53 -13.69 -8.81
C SER A 259 -8.52 -12.58 -9.18
N PRO A 260 -9.83 -12.82 -9.06
CA PRO A 260 -10.84 -11.78 -9.27
C PRO A 260 -10.76 -10.61 -8.27
N ASN A 261 -10.18 -10.87 -7.09
CA ASN A 261 -9.94 -9.95 -6.00
C ASN A 261 -8.57 -10.27 -5.38
N LEU A 262 -8.27 -9.73 -4.20
CA LEU A 262 -7.04 -10.07 -3.46
C LEU A 262 -6.92 -11.59 -3.28
N ALA A 263 -5.75 -12.15 -3.55
CA ALA A 263 -5.47 -13.58 -3.44
C ALA A 263 -5.86 -14.14 -2.08
N THR A 264 -6.46 -15.33 -2.05
CA THR A 264 -6.78 -16.06 -0.82
C THR A 264 -5.53 -16.74 -0.24
N LYS A 265 -5.66 -17.38 0.93
CA LYS A 265 -4.54 -18.15 1.51
C LYS A 265 -4.20 -19.42 0.70
N ALA A 266 -5.17 -19.93 -0.06
CA ALA A 266 -4.99 -21.15 -0.86
C ALA A 266 -4.28 -20.87 -2.19
N GLU A 267 -4.39 -19.65 -2.71
CA GLU A 267 -3.69 -19.17 -3.90
C GLU A 267 -2.27 -18.70 -3.55
#